data_31d38140990e49e2e262cdae83147762
#
_entry.id   31d38140990e49e2e262cdae83147762
#
_cell.length_a   1.000
_cell.length_b   1.000
_cell.length_c   1.000
_cell.angle_alpha   90.00
_cell.angle_beta   90.00
_cell.angle_gamma   90.00
#
_symmetry.space_group_name_H-M   'P 1'
#
loop_
_entity.id
_entity.type
_entity.pdbx_description
1 polymer ?
#
loop_
_entity_poly.entity_id
_entity_poly.type
_entity_poly.pdbx_seq_one_letter_code
_entity_poly.pdbx_strand_id
1 'polypeptide(L)'
;MASTAAALHILVKHKNQAEDIILQLKKGAKFQTLARKYSLCPSGKKGGDLGEFRRGQMVPQFDKACFNGEVLKPQLVKTKFGWHVVKVLYRT
;
A
#
# COMPACT_ATOMS: atom_id res chain seq x y z
N MET A 1 21.38 -5.85 1.40
CA MET A 1 20.18 -5.17 1.89
C MET A 1 19.46 -4.49 0.71
N ALA A 2 18.15 -4.52 0.75
CA ALA A 2 17.37 -3.84 -0.29
C ALA A 2 17.52 -2.32 -0.17
N SER A 3 17.72 -1.64 -1.28
CA SER A 3 17.80 -0.18 -1.35
C SER A 3 16.60 0.45 -2.06
N THR A 4 15.88 -0.34 -2.85
CA THR A 4 14.67 0.11 -3.55
C THR A 4 13.54 -0.88 -3.34
N ALA A 5 12.31 -0.41 -3.50
CA ALA A 5 11.11 -1.24 -3.44
C ALA A 5 10.09 -0.74 -4.45
N ALA A 6 9.22 -1.62 -4.90
CA ALA A 6 8.04 -1.26 -5.67
C ALA A 6 6.81 -1.71 -4.89
N ALA A 7 5.82 -0.87 -4.81
CA ALA A 7 4.64 -1.15 -4.01
C ALA A 7 3.37 -0.56 -4.62
N LEU A 8 2.25 -1.16 -4.24
CA LEU A 8 0.92 -0.62 -4.47
C LEU A 8 0.35 -0.18 -3.12
N HIS A 9 -0.47 0.87 -3.12
CA HIS A 9 -1.17 1.25 -1.90
C HIS A 9 -2.57 1.79 -2.16
N ILE A 10 -3.40 1.74 -1.12
CA ILE A 10 -4.73 2.33 -1.12
C ILE A 10 -4.83 3.19 0.13
N LEU A 11 -5.12 4.47 -0.03
CA LEU A 11 -5.30 5.38 1.10
C LEU A 11 -6.78 5.55 1.38
N VAL A 12 -7.18 5.31 2.62
CA VAL A 12 -8.56 5.56 3.08
C VAL A 12 -8.53 6.31 4.40
N LYS A 13 -9.65 6.91 4.76
CA LYS A 13 -9.75 7.78 5.93
C LYS A 13 -9.86 7.01 7.23
N HIS A 14 -10.52 5.86 7.23
CA HIS A 14 -10.83 5.11 8.45
C HIS A 14 -10.24 3.71 8.44
N LYS A 15 -9.83 3.26 9.63
CA LYS A 15 -9.21 1.93 9.81
C LYS A 15 -10.13 0.80 9.33
N ASN A 16 -11.42 0.86 9.66
CA ASN A 16 -12.36 -0.18 9.28
C ASN A 16 -12.50 -0.31 7.76
N GLN A 17 -12.36 0.78 7.03
CA GLN A 17 -12.35 0.74 5.56
C GLN A 17 -11.12 -0.01 5.05
N ALA A 18 -9.95 0.24 5.63
CA ALA A 18 -8.71 -0.43 5.24
C ALA A 18 -8.78 -1.93 5.57
N GLU A 19 -9.32 -2.27 6.74
CA GLU A 19 -9.51 -3.67 7.13
C GLU A 19 -10.45 -4.41 6.19
N ASP A 20 -11.54 -3.76 5.77
CA ASP A 20 -12.48 -4.33 4.82
C ASP A 20 -11.82 -4.58 3.46
N ILE A 21 -10.99 -3.65 3.00
CA ILE A 21 -10.25 -3.80 1.75
C ILE A 21 -9.31 -5.01 1.83
N ILE A 22 -8.60 -5.17 2.95
CA ILE A 22 -7.73 -6.33 3.15
C ILE A 22 -8.53 -7.62 3.09
N LEU A 23 -9.72 -7.63 3.69
CA LEU A 23 -10.60 -8.79 3.66
C LEU A 23 -11.03 -9.13 2.22
N GLN A 24 -11.39 -8.13 1.43
CA GLN A 24 -11.75 -8.32 0.03
C GLN A 24 -10.58 -8.89 -0.78
N LEU A 25 -9.37 -8.41 -0.52
CA LEU A 25 -8.15 -8.93 -1.17
C LEU A 25 -7.94 -10.40 -0.85
N LYS A 26 -8.17 -10.80 0.40
CA LYS A 26 -8.08 -12.20 0.81
C LYS A 26 -9.09 -13.08 0.11
N LYS A 27 -10.22 -12.50 -0.33
CA LYS A 27 -11.27 -13.21 -1.05
C LYS A 27 -11.05 -13.21 -2.56
N GLY A 28 -9.94 -12.69 -3.04
CA GLY A 28 -9.58 -12.72 -4.45
C GLY A 28 -9.83 -11.45 -5.24
N ALA A 29 -10.24 -10.35 -4.60
CA ALA A 29 -10.41 -9.08 -5.29
C ALA A 29 -9.06 -8.55 -5.77
N LYS A 30 -9.08 -7.83 -6.89
CA LYS A 30 -7.86 -7.26 -7.46
C LYS A 30 -7.50 -5.95 -6.78
N PHE A 31 -6.25 -5.82 -6.38
CA PHE A 31 -5.75 -4.63 -5.70
C PHE A 31 -6.02 -3.36 -6.52
N GLN A 32 -5.68 -3.40 -7.79
CA GLN A 32 -5.83 -2.25 -8.68
C GLN A 32 -7.29 -1.79 -8.79
N THR A 33 -8.23 -2.72 -8.83
CA THR A 33 -9.66 -2.39 -8.88
C THR A 33 -10.10 -1.66 -7.60
N LEU A 34 -9.69 -2.18 -6.44
CA LEU A 34 -10.02 -1.56 -5.16
C LEU A 34 -9.36 -0.19 -5.00
N ALA A 35 -8.12 -0.05 -5.49
CA ALA A 35 -7.42 1.22 -5.45
C ALA A 35 -8.15 2.29 -6.25
N ARG A 36 -8.59 1.97 -7.46
CA ARG A 36 -9.35 2.90 -8.30
C ARG A 36 -10.68 3.29 -7.66
N LYS A 37 -11.31 2.37 -6.97
CA LYS A 37 -12.63 2.57 -6.36
C LYS A 37 -12.56 3.36 -5.06
N TYR A 38 -11.59 3.08 -4.20
CA TYR A 38 -11.58 3.58 -2.83
C TYR A 38 -10.45 4.52 -2.47
N SER A 39 -9.32 4.49 -3.18
CA SER A 39 -8.16 5.26 -2.75
C SER A 39 -8.40 6.76 -2.87
N LEU A 40 -8.02 7.48 -1.81
CA LEU A 40 -8.06 8.93 -1.77
C LEU A 40 -6.80 9.55 -2.39
N CYS A 41 -5.78 8.73 -2.62
CA CYS A 41 -4.53 9.19 -3.22
C CYS A 41 -4.64 9.22 -4.75
N PRO A 42 -4.02 10.21 -5.43
CA PRO A 42 -4.02 10.25 -6.90
C PRO A 42 -3.50 8.99 -7.57
N SER A 43 -2.58 8.25 -6.92
CA SER A 43 -2.09 6.97 -7.43
C SER A 43 -3.19 5.92 -7.58
N GLY A 44 -4.34 6.11 -6.94
CA GLY A 44 -5.49 5.22 -7.09
C GLY A 44 -5.92 5.09 -8.55
N LYS A 45 -5.80 6.14 -9.34
CA LYS A 45 -6.12 6.14 -10.78
C LYS A 45 -5.21 5.18 -11.57
N LYS A 46 -4.04 4.89 -11.04
CA LYS A 46 -3.07 3.95 -11.61
C LYS A 46 -3.09 2.59 -10.91
N GLY A 47 -4.21 2.25 -10.27
CA GLY A 47 -4.33 1.01 -9.53
C GLY A 47 -3.53 0.97 -8.23
N GLY A 48 -3.17 2.14 -7.68
CA GLY A 48 -2.38 2.25 -6.47
C GLY A 48 -0.87 2.14 -6.69
N ASP A 49 -0.43 2.09 -7.93
CA ASP A 49 0.98 1.90 -8.27
C ASP A 49 1.82 3.13 -7.90
N LEU A 50 2.80 2.91 -7.02
CA LEU A 50 3.75 3.94 -6.61
C LEU A 50 5.06 3.89 -7.40
N GLY A 51 5.24 2.86 -8.24
CA GLY A 51 6.49 2.63 -8.94
C GLY A 51 7.59 2.22 -7.98
N GLU A 52 8.85 2.36 -8.40
CA GLU A 52 10.00 2.11 -7.55
C GLU A 52 10.37 3.35 -6.75
N PHE A 53 10.78 3.15 -5.51
CA PHE A 53 11.25 4.22 -4.64
C PHE A 53 12.35 3.71 -3.73
N ARG A 54 13.15 4.64 -3.21
CA ARG A 54 14.27 4.33 -2.32
C ARG A 54 13.88 4.49 -0.86
N ARG A 55 14.68 3.86 0.03
CA ARG A 55 14.53 4.08 1.46
C ARG A 55 14.59 5.58 1.75
N GLY A 56 13.68 6.03 2.63
CA GLY A 56 13.63 7.41 3.08
C GLY A 56 12.81 8.35 2.19
N GLN A 57 12.32 7.90 1.05
CA GLN A 57 11.48 8.74 0.18
C GLN A 57 10.04 8.83 0.66
N MET A 58 9.57 7.84 1.39
CA MET A 58 8.22 7.80 1.95
C MET A 58 8.24 8.17 3.43
N VAL A 59 7.06 8.47 3.99
CA VAL A 59 6.97 8.73 5.44
C VAL A 59 7.48 7.50 6.21
N PRO A 60 8.05 7.67 7.42
CA PRO A 60 8.72 6.58 8.14
C PRO A 60 7.89 5.31 8.31
N GLN A 61 6.62 5.43 8.64
CA GLN A 61 5.75 4.26 8.84
C GLN A 61 5.57 3.46 7.56
N PHE A 62 5.41 4.16 6.44
CA PHE A 62 5.25 3.55 5.12
C PHE A 62 6.57 2.90 4.69
N ASP A 63 7.66 3.62 4.84
CA ASP A 63 8.99 3.14 4.52
C ASP A 63 9.31 1.83 5.25
N LYS A 64 9.05 1.80 6.55
CA LYS A 64 9.26 0.61 7.37
C LYS A 64 8.46 -0.59 6.86
N ALA A 65 7.19 -0.38 6.52
CA ALA A 65 6.34 -1.45 5.99
C ALA A 65 6.88 -1.98 4.66
N CYS A 66 7.34 -1.09 3.78
CA CYS A 66 7.83 -1.48 2.46
C CYS A 66 9.18 -2.18 2.50
N PHE A 67 10.06 -1.84 3.45
CA PHE A 67 11.40 -2.41 3.49
C PHE A 67 11.58 -3.51 4.54
N ASN A 68 10.69 -3.61 5.53
CA ASN A 68 10.76 -4.65 6.56
C ASN A 68 9.58 -5.63 6.55
N GLY A 69 8.48 -5.29 5.89
CA GLY A 69 7.31 -6.16 5.81
C GLY A 69 7.43 -7.26 4.78
N GLU A 70 6.45 -8.14 4.74
CA GLU A 70 6.42 -9.25 3.78
C GLU A 70 6.06 -8.76 2.38
N VAL A 71 6.77 -9.27 1.39
CA VAL A 71 6.49 -9.00 -0.02
C VAL A 71 5.21 -9.74 -0.43
N LEU A 72 4.38 -9.10 -1.25
CA LEU A 72 3.14 -9.63 -1.83
C LEU A 72 2.01 -9.88 -0.82
N LYS A 73 2.17 -9.41 0.42
CA LYS A 73 1.13 -9.55 1.45
C LYS A 73 0.59 -8.17 1.82
N PRO A 74 -0.74 -7.97 1.78
CA PRO A 74 -1.31 -6.68 2.18
C PRO A 74 -1.01 -6.35 3.64
N GLN A 75 -0.59 -5.12 3.89
CA GLN A 75 -0.24 -4.62 5.22
C GLN A 75 -1.07 -3.38 5.54
N LEU A 76 -1.41 -3.21 6.80
CA LEU A 76 -2.12 -2.04 7.30
C LEU A 76 -1.11 -1.06 7.87
N VAL A 77 -1.08 0.17 7.36
CA VAL A 77 -0.13 1.18 7.79
C VAL A 77 -0.87 2.47 8.11
N LYS A 78 -0.67 3.01 9.31
CA LYS A 78 -1.22 4.30 9.70
C LYS A 78 -0.19 5.40 9.48
N THR A 79 -0.60 6.49 8.83
CA THR A 79 0.21 7.70 8.67
C THR A 79 -0.63 8.92 9.02
N LYS A 80 -0.03 10.11 8.95
CA LYS A 80 -0.75 11.36 9.17
C LYS A 80 -1.84 11.62 8.13
N PHE A 81 -1.79 10.94 6.99
CA PHE A 81 -2.78 11.09 5.92
C PHE A 81 -4.01 10.21 6.10
N GLY A 82 -3.91 9.17 6.92
CA GLY A 82 -4.97 8.20 7.14
C GLY A 82 -4.44 6.79 7.24
N TRP A 83 -5.20 5.84 6.72
CA TRP A 83 -4.84 4.43 6.75
C TRP A 83 -4.50 3.95 5.35
N HIS A 84 -3.40 3.24 5.21
CA HIS A 84 -2.94 2.69 3.93
C HIS A 84 -3.02 1.18 3.96
N VAL A 85 -3.51 0.60 2.86
CA VAL A 85 -3.31 -0.81 2.58
C VAL A 85 -2.15 -0.87 1.61
N VAL A 86 -1.05 -1.49 2.00
CA VAL A 86 0.20 -1.50 1.24
C VAL A 86 0.53 -2.93 0.83
N LYS A 87 0.88 -3.11 -0.43
CA LYS A 87 1.35 -4.39 -0.96
C LYS A 87 2.67 -4.17 -1.66
N VAL A 88 3.74 -4.71 -1.10
CA VAL A 88 5.08 -4.62 -1.70
C VAL A 88 5.17 -5.67 -2.80
N LEU A 89 5.52 -5.24 -4.02
CA LEU A 89 5.66 -6.15 -5.15
C LEU A 89 7.01 -6.83 -5.16
N TYR A 90 8.08 -6.07 -4.89
CA TYR A 90 9.45 -6.59 -4.79
C TYR A 90 10.35 -5.57 -4.11
N ARG A 91 11.53 -6.05 -3.71
CA ARG A 91 12.63 -5.21 -3.20
C ARG A 91 13.91 -5.63 -3.91
N THR A 92 14.76 -4.63 -4.15
CA THR A 92 16.07 -4.90 -4.78
C THR A 92 17.21 -4.28 -3.99
#